data_62177fcd031fee550d5f0c6fdad79822
#
_entry.id   62177fcd031fee550d5f0c6fdad79822
#
_cell.length_a   1.000
_cell.length_b   1.000
_cell.length_c   1.000
_cell.angle_alpha   90.00
_cell.angle_beta   90.00
_cell.angle_gamma   90.00
#
_symmetry.space_group_name_H-M   'P 1'
#
loop_
_entity.id
_entity.type
_entity.pdbx_description
1 polymer ?
#
loop_
_entity_poly.entity_id
_entity_poly.type
_entity_poly.pdbx_seq_one_letter_code
_entity_poly.pdbx_strand_id
1 'polypeptide(L)'
;MDRIRNFSIIAHIDHGKSTLADRLIQTCGGLSDREMQEQVLDSMELERERGITIKAQSVSLEYKARDGHTYELNIIDTPGHVDFSYEVSRSLAACDGALLVVDASQGVEAQSVANCYTAVEQGLEVLPVLNKIDLPSADPDRVIMQIEEIIGLEARDALRISAKTGQGIEDLLEMLVKRIPPPKGDPNAPLKALIIDSWFDNYLGVVSLVRIFDGVLKKGDKIRVMSTGRDYQVDQVGVFTPKRTQREQLTTGQVGFVVAGIKEIDGAPVGDTLTHSARPADAPVPGFKQVQPRVFAGIFPVNADDYEDLRDALQKLRLNDAALFFEPETSQALGFGFRCGFLGMLHMEIVQERLEREYDLDLITTAPTVVYEVVTTKGQVLQISNPANLPPVNEIEEIREPIITANILVPQEYVGNVLTLCIEKRGVQKDMLYVGNQVSLKFELPLSEVVLDFFDRLKSVSRGYASFDYEFNRFQAAKLVKLDILINSEKVDALSVIVHRENAQARGRELTERLQDLIPRQMFEVAIQAAIGSQIIARSTVKALRKNVIAKCYGGDITRKKKLLEKQKAGKKRMKQVGRVEIPQEAFLAVLQVDNNK
;
A
#
# COMPACT_ATOMS: atom_id res chain seq x y z
N MET A 1 9.57 -18.52 29.32
CA MET A 1 9.95 -17.20 28.80
C MET A 1 11.38 -17.16 28.28
N ASP A 2 12.38 -17.57 29.05
CA ASP A 2 13.81 -17.45 28.68
C ASP A 2 14.20 -18.14 27.36
N ARG A 3 13.37 -19.07 26.88
CA ARG A 3 13.58 -19.85 25.67
C ARG A 3 12.68 -19.44 24.50
N ILE A 4 12.01 -18.30 24.59
CA ILE A 4 11.20 -17.72 23.50
C ILE A 4 12.03 -16.63 22.83
N ARG A 5 11.97 -16.55 21.49
CA ARG A 5 12.56 -15.48 20.69
C ARG A 5 11.53 -15.01 19.66
N ASN A 6 11.09 -13.78 19.80
CA ASN A 6 10.16 -13.14 18.89
C ASN A 6 10.95 -12.18 17.99
N PHE A 7 10.96 -12.42 16.70
CA PHE A 7 11.72 -11.58 15.79
C PHE A 7 11.05 -11.44 14.44
N SER A 8 11.39 -10.36 13.76
CA SER A 8 10.96 -10.08 12.40
C SER A 8 12.14 -10.08 11.45
N ILE A 9 11.86 -10.26 10.15
CA ILE A 9 12.83 -10.15 9.08
C ILE A 9 12.56 -8.85 8.33
N ILE A 10 13.47 -7.89 8.45
CA ILE A 10 13.45 -6.61 7.74
C ILE A 10 14.35 -6.73 6.52
N ALA A 11 13.82 -6.47 5.35
CA ALA A 11 14.58 -6.49 4.10
C ALA A 11 13.94 -5.57 3.07
N HIS A 12 14.75 -5.10 2.12
CA HIS A 12 14.23 -4.52 0.88
C HIS A 12 13.62 -5.60 -0.01
N ILE A 13 12.78 -5.20 -0.97
CA ILE A 13 12.24 -6.08 -1.99
C ILE A 13 13.40 -6.78 -2.70
N ASP A 14 13.26 -8.07 -2.99
CA ASP A 14 14.26 -8.92 -3.62
C ASP A 14 15.56 -9.17 -2.85
N HIS A 15 15.72 -8.70 -1.60
CA HIS A 15 16.90 -9.06 -0.78
C HIS A 15 16.84 -10.49 -0.21
N GLY A 16 15.73 -11.21 -0.46
CA GLY A 16 15.59 -12.63 -0.13
C GLY A 16 14.95 -12.91 1.22
N LYS A 17 14.07 -12.01 1.70
CA LYS A 17 13.30 -12.13 2.94
C LYS A 17 12.50 -13.44 2.99
N SER A 18 11.59 -13.69 2.03
CA SER A 18 10.73 -14.87 1.99
C SER A 18 11.56 -16.15 1.82
N THR A 19 12.63 -16.11 1.00
CA THR A 19 13.56 -17.25 0.86
C THR A 19 14.26 -17.58 2.18
N LEU A 20 14.65 -16.56 2.96
CA LEU A 20 15.24 -16.79 4.28
C LEU A 20 14.24 -17.37 5.26
N ALA A 21 13.02 -16.84 5.29
CA ALA A 21 11.95 -17.38 6.12
C ALA A 21 11.65 -18.86 5.81
N ASP A 22 11.54 -19.22 4.54
CA ASP A 22 11.37 -20.60 4.08
C ASP A 22 12.53 -21.50 4.56
N ARG A 23 13.75 -21.00 4.46
CA ARG A 23 14.93 -21.75 4.89
C ARG A 23 14.96 -21.97 6.40
N LEU A 24 14.55 -20.97 7.20
CA LEU A 24 14.43 -21.11 8.65
C LEU A 24 13.35 -22.14 9.02
N ILE A 25 12.18 -22.09 8.35
CA ILE A 25 11.10 -23.07 8.54
C ILE A 25 11.58 -24.48 8.22
N GLN A 26 12.27 -24.67 7.10
CA GLN A 26 12.82 -25.97 6.70
C GLN A 26 13.86 -26.49 7.71
N THR A 27 14.81 -25.65 8.10
CA THR A 27 15.91 -26.04 9.01
C THR A 27 15.40 -26.41 10.40
N CYS A 28 14.35 -25.74 10.89
CA CYS A 28 13.67 -26.05 12.15
C CYS A 28 12.66 -27.21 12.04
N GLY A 29 12.47 -27.82 10.85
CA GLY A 29 11.56 -28.95 10.66
C GLY A 29 10.07 -28.57 10.74
N GLY A 30 9.71 -27.31 10.50
CA GLY A 30 8.33 -26.82 10.53
C GLY A 30 7.45 -27.44 9.43
N LEU A 31 8.07 -27.82 8.30
CA LEU A 31 7.43 -28.57 7.20
C LEU A 31 8.38 -29.65 6.70
N SER A 32 7.82 -30.77 6.22
CA SER A 32 8.58 -31.80 5.52
C SER A 32 9.01 -31.31 4.13
N ASP A 33 10.09 -31.87 3.56
CA ASP A 33 10.57 -31.51 2.21
C ASP A 33 9.50 -31.69 1.11
N ARG A 34 8.51 -32.57 1.32
CA ARG A 34 7.39 -32.79 0.40
C ARG A 34 6.30 -31.73 0.52
N GLU A 35 6.19 -31.07 1.67
CA GLU A 35 5.20 -30.02 1.96
C GLU A 35 5.76 -28.62 1.72
N MET A 36 7.08 -28.49 1.59
CA MET A 36 7.72 -27.23 1.28
C MET A 36 7.31 -26.75 -0.12
N GLN A 37 6.74 -25.57 -0.16
CA GLN A 37 6.51 -24.79 -1.37
C GLN A 37 7.38 -23.55 -1.28
N GLU A 38 7.64 -22.91 -2.38
CA GLU A 38 8.28 -21.59 -2.36
C GLU A 38 7.35 -20.57 -1.71
N GLN A 39 7.90 -19.68 -0.89
CA GLN A 39 7.18 -18.60 -0.20
C GLN A 39 6.02 -19.12 0.69
N VAL A 40 6.36 -20.01 1.63
CA VAL A 40 5.38 -20.64 2.55
C VAL A 40 4.58 -19.60 3.37
N LEU A 41 5.21 -18.49 3.75
CA LEU A 41 4.57 -17.41 4.51
C LEU A 41 3.75 -16.47 3.61
N ASP A 42 4.03 -16.39 2.32
CA ASP A 42 3.24 -15.60 1.38
C ASP A 42 1.98 -16.40 0.99
N SER A 43 0.95 -16.35 1.84
CA SER A 43 -0.24 -17.21 1.72
C SER A 43 -1.20 -16.76 0.63
N MET A 44 -1.16 -15.48 0.24
CA MET A 44 -2.00 -14.91 -0.79
C MET A 44 -1.40 -15.18 -2.19
N GLU A 45 -2.25 -15.53 -3.15
CA GLU A 45 -1.84 -15.68 -4.54
C GLU A 45 -1.20 -14.41 -5.09
N LEU A 46 -1.77 -13.26 -4.69
CA LEU A 46 -1.29 -11.93 -5.06
C LEU A 46 0.13 -11.63 -4.53
N GLU A 47 0.48 -12.08 -3.32
CA GLU A 47 1.84 -11.96 -2.77
C GLU A 47 2.86 -12.71 -3.64
N ARG A 48 2.52 -13.94 -4.04
CA ARG A 48 3.39 -14.78 -4.87
C ARG A 48 3.54 -14.24 -6.29
N GLU A 49 2.45 -13.77 -6.89
CA GLU A 49 2.47 -13.18 -8.23
C GLU A 49 3.33 -11.91 -8.29
N ARG A 50 3.22 -11.05 -7.27
CA ARG A 50 3.94 -9.78 -7.22
C ARG A 50 5.33 -9.88 -6.58
N GLY A 51 5.65 -11.02 -5.95
CA GLY A 51 6.91 -11.24 -5.24
C GLY A 51 7.11 -10.34 -4.03
N ILE A 52 6.03 -9.89 -3.40
CA ILE A 52 6.06 -8.99 -2.23
C ILE A 52 5.17 -9.55 -1.12
N THR A 53 5.61 -9.41 0.12
CA THR A 53 4.75 -9.66 1.27
C THR A 53 3.82 -8.47 1.46
N ILE A 54 2.53 -8.74 1.51
CA ILE A 54 1.47 -7.73 1.70
C ILE A 54 1.04 -7.73 3.16
N LYS A 55 0.85 -8.93 3.72
CA LYS A 55 0.32 -9.12 5.05
C LYS A 55 1.32 -9.77 5.99
N ALA A 56 1.39 -9.24 7.21
CA ALA A 56 2.17 -9.88 8.26
C ALA A 56 1.63 -11.26 8.60
N GLN A 57 2.51 -12.25 8.65
CA GLN A 57 2.20 -13.60 9.09
C GLN A 57 3.14 -14.00 10.21
N SER A 58 2.67 -14.88 11.09
CA SER A 58 3.51 -15.42 12.16
C SER A 58 3.67 -16.92 12.03
N VAL A 59 4.86 -17.42 12.31
CA VAL A 59 5.13 -18.84 12.45
C VAL A 59 5.93 -19.11 13.71
N SER A 60 5.53 -20.13 14.45
CA SER A 60 6.21 -20.60 15.65
C SER A 60 6.95 -21.89 15.32
N LEU A 61 8.26 -21.90 15.54
CA LEU A 61 9.17 -23.01 15.24
C LEU A 61 9.88 -23.47 16.51
N GLU A 62 10.21 -24.75 16.57
CA GLU A 62 11.05 -25.31 17.63
C GLU A 62 12.47 -25.51 17.09
N TYR A 63 13.45 -24.90 17.75
CA TYR A 63 14.86 -25.05 17.40
C TYR A 63 15.66 -25.63 18.56
N LYS A 64 16.35 -26.74 18.30
CA LYS A 64 17.28 -27.33 19.26
C LYS A 64 18.66 -26.73 19.06
N ALA A 65 19.04 -25.81 19.95
CA ALA A 65 20.30 -25.12 19.89
C ALA A 65 21.50 -25.98 20.33
N ARG A 66 22.72 -25.54 19.99
CA ARG A 66 23.98 -26.21 20.35
C ARG A 66 24.23 -26.27 21.87
N ASP A 67 23.56 -25.43 22.64
CA ASP A 67 23.58 -25.44 24.12
C ASP A 67 22.76 -26.61 24.71
N GLY A 68 22.10 -27.40 23.87
CA GLY A 68 21.27 -28.54 24.23
C GLY A 68 19.83 -28.19 24.60
N HIS A 69 19.44 -26.92 24.60
CA HIS A 69 18.09 -26.48 24.89
C HIS A 69 17.26 -26.33 23.62
N THR A 70 15.94 -26.52 23.78
CA THR A 70 14.96 -26.22 22.72
C THR A 70 14.38 -24.83 22.93
N TYR A 71 14.44 -24.02 21.89
CA TYR A 71 13.90 -22.67 21.87
C TYR A 71 12.66 -22.61 20.99
N GLU A 72 11.67 -21.80 21.40
CA GLU A 72 10.52 -21.42 20.59
C GLU A 72 10.88 -20.13 19.84
N LEU A 73 10.96 -20.22 18.50
CA LEU A 73 11.28 -19.12 17.62
C LEU A 73 9.99 -18.66 16.93
N ASN A 74 9.53 -17.47 17.26
CA ASN A 74 8.37 -16.86 16.63
C ASN A 74 8.84 -15.85 15.58
N ILE A 75 8.71 -16.23 14.32
CA ILE A 75 9.00 -15.35 13.18
C ILE A 75 7.72 -14.59 12.85
N ILE A 76 7.83 -13.27 12.77
CA ILE A 76 6.75 -12.40 12.32
C ILE A 76 7.22 -11.78 11.02
N ASP A 77 6.66 -12.26 9.91
CA ASP A 77 7.00 -11.77 8.58
C ASP A 77 6.41 -10.37 8.36
N THR A 78 7.19 -9.46 7.76
CA THR A 78 6.81 -8.07 7.57
C THR A 78 6.86 -7.68 6.10
N PRO A 79 5.93 -6.84 5.61
CA PRO A 79 6.06 -6.23 4.30
C PRO A 79 7.36 -5.44 4.16
N GLY A 80 7.89 -5.37 2.93
CA GLY A 80 9.11 -4.58 2.64
C GLY A 80 8.84 -3.20 2.04
N HIS A 81 7.63 -2.92 1.55
CA HIS A 81 7.32 -1.70 0.79
C HIS A 81 6.87 -0.54 1.69
N VAL A 82 7.20 0.70 1.29
CA VAL A 82 6.87 1.93 2.05
C VAL A 82 5.37 2.09 2.32
N ASP A 83 4.51 1.72 1.37
CA ASP A 83 3.05 1.80 1.52
C ASP A 83 2.51 0.90 2.63
N PHE A 84 3.30 -0.06 3.11
CA PHE A 84 2.97 -0.96 4.22
C PHE A 84 3.75 -0.66 5.49
N SER A 85 4.33 0.52 5.63
CA SER A 85 5.10 0.93 6.83
C SER A 85 4.32 0.78 8.13
N TYR A 86 2.99 0.94 8.07
CA TYR A 86 2.11 0.71 9.21
C TYR A 86 2.07 -0.77 9.63
N GLU A 87 1.97 -1.69 8.66
CA GLU A 87 2.04 -3.14 8.91
C GLU A 87 3.40 -3.54 9.49
N VAL A 88 4.50 -2.94 8.99
CA VAL A 88 5.83 -3.13 9.55
C VAL A 88 5.89 -2.71 11.01
N SER A 89 5.42 -1.51 11.32
CA SER A 89 5.42 -0.99 12.70
C SER A 89 4.62 -1.88 13.67
N ARG A 90 3.48 -2.41 13.23
CA ARG A 90 2.64 -3.33 14.02
C ARG A 90 3.33 -4.67 14.27
N SER A 91 3.93 -5.22 13.24
CA SER A 91 4.64 -6.50 13.33
C SER A 91 5.86 -6.40 14.23
N LEU A 92 6.62 -5.31 14.13
CA LEU A 92 7.75 -5.04 15.01
C LEU A 92 7.35 -4.89 16.48
N ALA A 93 6.18 -4.30 16.78
CA ALA A 93 5.67 -4.21 18.15
C ALA A 93 5.42 -5.58 18.81
N ALA A 94 5.29 -6.63 18.02
CA ALA A 94 5.18 -8.01 18.50
C ALA A 94 6.54 -8.70 18.66
N CYS A 95 7.65 -8.04 18.35
CA CYS A 95 8.99 -8.60 18.35
C CYS A 95 9.83 -8.12 19.54
N ASP A 96 10.91 -8.86 19.84
CA ASP A 96 11.96 -8.49 20.76
C ASP A 96 13.28 -8.22 20.02
N GLY A 97 13.34 -8.57 18.73
CA GLY A 97 14.46 -8.29 17.84
C GLY A 97 14.08 -8.34 16.37
N ALA A 98 15.01 -7.95 15.50
CA ALA A 98 14.83 -7.96 14.06
C ALA A 98 16.11 -8.39 13.33
N LEU A 99 15.97 -9.14 12.24
CA LEU A 99 17.04 -9.40 11.30
C LEU A 99 17.00 -8.36 10.18
N LEU A 100 18.05 -7.56 10.05
CA LEU A 100 18.23 -6.66 8.92
C LEU A 100 18.96 -7.42 7.80
N VAL A 101 18.21 -7.90 6.82
CA VAL A 101 18.75 -8.67 5.70
C VAL A 101 19.10 -7.75 4.54
N VAL A 102 20.37 -7.72 4.18
CA VAL A 102 20.89 -6.91 3.07
C VAL A 102 21.52 -7.82 2.02
N ASP A 103 21.18 -7.60 0.76
CA ASP A 103 21.80 -8.28 -0.38
C ASP A 103 23.26 -7.86 -0.51
N ALA A 104 24.18 -8.82 -0.43
CA ALA A 104 25.61 -8.56 -0.51
C ALA A 104 26.08 -8.05 -1.89
N SER A 105 25.24 -8.15 -2.93
CA SER A 105 25.53 -7.64 -4.27
C SER A 105 24.98 -6.22 -4.50
N GLN A 106 23.77 -5.95 -4.01
CA GLN A 106 23.10 -4.65 -4.19
C GLN A 106 23.52 -3.63 -3.13
N GLY A 107 23.55 -4.04 -1.85
CA GLY A 107 23.88 -3.18 -0.73
C GLY A 107 22.65 -2.60 -0.03
N VAL A 108 22.86 -1.50 0.70
CA VAL A 108 21.81 -0.86 1.51
C VAL A 108 20.85 -0.08 0.61
N GLU A 109 19.56 -0.23 0.86
CA GLU A 109 18.47 0.41 0.14
C GLU A 109 17.60 1.26 1.11
N ALA A 110 16.90 2.30 0.59
CA ALA A 110 16.18 3.28 1.42
C ALA A 110 15.15 2.65 2.38
N GLN A 111 14.42 1.63 1.93
CA GLN A 111 13.43 0.93 2.76
C GLN A 111 14.08 0.13 3.90
N SER A 112 15.26 -0.45 3.68
CA SER A 112 16.02 -1.12 4.75
C SER A 112 16.40 -0.14 5.85
N VAL A 113 16.79 1.08 5.47
CA VAL A 113 17.13 2.17 6.42
C VAL A 113 15.90 2.57 7.23
N ALA A 114 14.78 2.88 6.57
CA ALA A 114 13.54 3.31 7.23
C ALA A 114 12.99 2.26 8.19
N ASN A 115 12.93 1.00 7.76
CA ASN A 115 12.45 -0.09 8.59
C ASN A 115 13.40 -0.39 9.78
N CYS A 116 14.72 -0.25 9.57
CA CYS A 116 15.70 -0.38 10.65
C CYS A 116 15.51 0.69 11.71
N TYR A 117 15.33 1.97 11.32
CA TYR A 117 15.05 3.04 12.28
C TYR A 117 13.75 2.79 13.04
N THR A 118 12.69 2.31 12.39
CA THR A 118 11.44 1.95 13.06
C THR A 118 11.67 0.85 14.12
N ALA A 119 12.52 -0.14 13.84
CA ALA A 119 12.85 -1.20 14.80
C ALA A 119 13.66 -0.65 15.99
N VAL A 120 14.65 0.20 15.72
CA VAL A 120 15.47 0.84 16.75
C VAL A 120 14.66 1.77 17.66
N GLU A 121 13.74 2.57 17.08
CA GLU A 121 12.83 3.44 17.85
C GLU A 121 11.91 2.65 18.77
N GLN A 122 11.54 1.43 18.40
CA GLN A 122 10.77 0.52 19.26
C GLN A 122 11.63 -0.24 20.29
N GLY A 123 12.95 0.00 20.30
CA GLY A 123 13.88 -0.61 21.25
C GLY A 123 14.22 -2.06 20.95
N LEU A 124 14.09 -2.51 19.70
CA LEU A 124 14.43 -3.87 19.29
C LEU A 124 15.94 -4.04 19.09
N GLU A 125 16.44 -5.24 19.40
CA GLU A 125 17.79 -5.64 19.00
C GLU A 125 17.82 -5.93 17.50
N VAL A 126 18.60 -5.17 16.72
CA VAL A 126 18.69 -5.35 15.27
C VAL A 126 19.99 -6.05 14.91
N LEU A 127 19.88 -7.19 14.22
CA LEU A 127 21.00 -8.02 13.81
C LEU A 127 21.20 -7.91 12.29
N PRO A 128 22.29 -7.32 11.79
CA PRO A 128 22.59 -7.26 10.36
C PRO A 128 23.01 -8.63 9.83
N VAL A 129 22.48 -8.98 8.67
CA VAL A 129 22.74 -10.25 7.96
C VAL A 129 22.96 -9.96 6.47
N LEU A 130 24.07 -10.42 5.93
CA LEU A 130 24.44 -10.26 4.53
C LEU A 130 24.01 -11.51 3.77
N ASN A 131 23.01 -11.38 2.91
CA ASN A 131 22.45 -12.48 2.12
C ASN A 131 23.03 -12.50 0.69
N LYS A 132 22.79 -13.61 -0.01
CA LYS A 132 23.21 -13.86 -1.39
C LYS A 132 24.73 -13.83 -1.60
N ILE A 133 25.50 -14.29 -0.62
CA ILE A 133 26.96 -14.38 -0.73
C ILE A 133 27.42 -15.40 -1.78
N ASP A 134 26.51 -16.23 -2.29
CA ASP A 134 26.71 -17.17 -3.38
C ASP A 134 26.83 -16.49 -4.76
N LEU A 135 26.44 -15.22 -4.88
CA LEU A 135 26.52 -14.48 -6.13
C LEU A 135 27.95 -14.03 -6.41
N PRO A 136 28.44 -14.14 -7.69
CA PRO A 136 29.78 -13.66 -8.07
C PRO A 136 29.97 -12.14 -7.86
N SER A 137 28.88 -11.37 -7.83
CA SER A 137 28.88 -9.92 -7.61
C SER A 137 28.79 -9.53 -6.14
N ALA A 138 28.74 -10.50 -5.21
CA ALA A 138 28.65 -10.22 -3.79
C ALA A 138 29.93 -9.55 -3.27
N ASP A 139 29.77 -8.43 -2.55
CA ASP A 139 30.86 -7.71 -1.89
C ASP A 139 30.44 -7.40 -0.44
N PRO A 140 30.57 -8.38 0.47
CA PRO A 140 30.16 -8.24 1.86
C PRO A 140 30.88 -7.11 2.61
N ASP A 141 32.16 -6.86 2.32
CA ASP A 141 32.95 -5.86 3.04
C ASP A 141 32.48 -4.44 2.68
N ARG A 142 32.14 -4.20 1.41
CA ARG A 142 31.50 -2.95 0.97
C ARG A 142 30.16 -2.74 1.65
N VAL A 143 29.34 -3.77 1.75
CA VAL A 143 27.99 -3.67 2.34
C VAL A 143 28.05 -3.44 3.85
N ILE A 144 29.03 -4.02 4.55
CA ILE A 144 29.30 -3.71 5.98
C ILE A 144 29.55 -2.21 6.14
N MET A 145 30.44 -1.62 5.35
CA MET A 145 30.72 -0.18 5.42
C MET A 145 29.45 0.64 5.16
N GLN A 146 28.63 0.26 4.18
CA GLN A 146 27.36 0.94 3.91
C GLN A 146 26.39 0.87 5.09
N ILE A 147 26.25 -0.25 5.76
CA ILE A 147 25.41 -0.40 6.95
C ILE A 147 25.92 0.53 8.07
N GLU A 148 27.23 0.54 8.32
CA GLU A 148 27.82 1.39 9.36
C GLU A 148 27.70 2.90 9.04
N GLU A 149 27.91 3.31 7.77
CA GLU A 149 27.90 4.72 7.39
C GLU A 149 26.49 5.29 7.14
N ILE A 150 25.58 4.50 6.51
CA ILE A 150 24.24 4.97 6.13
C ILE A 150 23.24 4.79 7.26
N ILE A 151 23.28 3.61 7.92
CA ILE A 151 22.32 3.27 8.99
C ILE A 151 22.85 3.65 10.36
N GLY A 152 24.17 3.60 10.56
CA GLY A 152 24.81 3.82 11.84
C GLY A 152 24.76 2.59 12.77
N LEU A 153 24.52 1.40 12.20
CA LEU A 153 24.45 0.14 12.93
C LEU A 153 25.79 -0.59 12.85
N GLU A 154 26.33 -1.08 13.97
CA GLU A 154 27.55 -1.87 13.98
C GLU A 154 27.33 -3.20 13.21
N ALA A 155 28.12 -3.43 12.16
CA ALA A 155 27.93 -4.55 11.23
C ALA A 155 29.18 -5.43 11.03
N ARG A 156 30.27 -5.21 11.77
CA ARG A 156 31.52 -5.97 11.62
C ARG A 156 31.34 -7.47 11.85
N ASP A 157 30.44 -7.83 12.77
CA ASP A 157 30.10 -9.20 13.12
C ASP A 157 28.88 -9.73 12.34
N ALA A 158 28.44 -9.02 11.28
CA ALA A 158 27.32 -9.44 10.46
C ALA A 158 27.54 -10.81 9.84
N LEU A 159 26.56 -11.70 9.99
CA LEU A 159 26.64 -13.03 9.38
C LEU A 159 26.49 -12.97 7.87
N ARG A 160 27.33 -13.74 7.18
CA ARG A 160 27.35 -13.90 5.73
C ARG A 160 26.62 -15.19 5.38
N ILE A 161 25.47 -15.09 4.74
CA ILE A 161 24.61 -16.24 4.45
C ILE A 161 24.20 -16.30 2.97
N SER A 162 23.76 -17.47 2.56
CA SER A 162 22.98 -17.65 1.36
C SER A 162 21.68 -18.41 1.72
N ALA A 163 20.57 -17.71 1.75
CA ALA A 163 19.27 -18.33 1.96
C ALA A 163 18.94 -19.37 0.88
N LYS A 164 19.39 -19.13 -0.36
CA LYS A 164 19.21 -20.04 -1.50
C LYS A 164 19.94 -21.37 -1.30
N THR A 165 21.20 -21.35 -0.91
CA THR A 165 22.02 -22.55 -0.76
C THR A 165 21.96 -23.18 0.64
N GLY A 166 21.50 -22.43 1.64
CA GLY A 166 21.48 -22.83 3.04
C GLY A 166 22.78 -22.54 3.79
N GLN A 167 23.76 -21.91 3.14
CA GLN A 167 25.04 -21.58 3.77
C GLN A 167 24.85 -20.56 4.91
N GLY A 168 25.42 -20.84 6.10
CA GLY A 168 25.40 -19.93 7.25
C GLY A 168 24.09 -19.90 8.04
N ILE A 169 23.07 -20.69 7.68
CA ILE A 169 21.74 -20.65 8.32
C ILE A 169 21.79 -21.21 9.76
N GLU A 170 22.54 -22.28 10.02
CA GLU A 170 22.67 -22.82 11.39
C GLU A 170 23.35 -21.80 12.32
N ASP A 171 24.41 -21.12 11.83
CA ASP A 171 25.09 -20.09 12.62
C ASP A 171 24.18 -18.86 12.84
N LEU A 172 23.30 -18.54 11.89
CA LEU A 172 22.28 -17.52 12.06
C LEU A 172 21.30 -17.89 13.18
N LEU A 173 20.81 -19.14 13.22
CA LEU A 173 19.92 -19.63 14.28
C LEU A 173 20.59 -19.56 15.66
N GLU A 174 21.87 -19.94 15.76
CA GLU A 174 22.62 -19.82 17.02
C GLU A 174 22.82 -18.36 17.43
N MET A 175 23.08 -17.46 16.48
CA MET A 175 23.20 -16.03 16.76
C MET A 175 21.85 -15.44 17.22
N LEU A 176 20.74 -15.82 16.60
CA LEU A 176 19.38 -15.43 17.00
C LEU A 176 19.11 -15.78 18.47
N VAL A 177 19.33 -17.05 18.84
CA VAL A 177 19.12 -17.52 20.21
C VAL A 177 19.97 -16.76 21.21
N LYS A 178 21.22 -16.42 20.85
CA LYS A 178 22.18 -15.74 21.72
C LYS A 178 21.94 -14.23 21.85
N ARG A 179 21.61 -13.56 20.74
CA ARG A 179 21.60 -12.09 20.68
C ARG A 179 20.20 -11.49 20.92
N ILE A 180 19.14 -12.13 20.40
CA ILE A 180 17.78 -11.62 20.61
C ILE A 180 17.40 -11.87 22.06
N PRO A 181 16.98 -10.83 22.81
CA PRO A 181 16.57 -11.00 24.20
C PRO A 181 15.29 -11.83 24.31
N PRO A 182 15.09 -12.56 25.42
CA PRO A 182 13.80 -13.18 25.72
C PRO A 182 12.73 -12.12 25.98
N PRO A 183 11.45 -12.43 25.74
CA PRO A 183 10.36 -11.51 26.06
C PRO A 183 10.30 -11.21 27.55
N LYS A 184 9.88 -9.99 27.89
CA LYS A 184 9.65 -9.53 29.26
C LYS A 184 8.18 -9.66 29.60
N GLY A 185 7.85 -9.85 30.89
CA GLY A 185 6.50 -9.89 31.42
C GLY A 185 6.35 -10.83 32.62
N ASP A 186 5.17 -10.84 33.23
CA ASP A 186 4.83 -11.69 34.39
C ASP A 186 3.64 -12.61 34.06
N PRO A 187 3.83 -13.94 34.04
CA PRO A 187 2.74 -14.87 33.80
C PRO A 187 1.66 -14.90 34.89
N ASN A 188 1.95 -14.34 36.08
CA ASN A 188 0.99 -14.26 37.18
C ASN A 188 0.24 -12.92 37.24
N ALA A 189 0.62 -11.94 36.42
CA ALA A 189 -0.07 -10.66 36.33
C ALA A 189 -1.43 -10.79 35.62
N PRO A 190 -2.31 -9.79 35.71
CA PRO A 190 -3.51 -9.72 34.87
C PRO A 190 -3.17 -9.82 33.38
N LEU A 191 -3.99 -10.55 32.63
CA LEU A 191 -3.77 -10.73 31.20
C LEU A 191 -3.70 -9.40 30.46
N LYS A 192 -2.64 -9.25 29.68
CA LYS A 192 -2.47 -8.19 28.66
C LYS A 192 -2.02 -8.86 27.36
N ALA A 193 -2.95 -8.97 26.41
CA ALA A 193 -2.65 -9.46 25.08
C ALA A 193 -2.94 -8.38 24.05
N LEU A 194 -1.94 -8.00 23.28
CA LEU A 194 -2.06 -7.00 22.21
C LEU A 194 -2.56 -7.68 20.94
N ILE A 195 -3.62 -7.16 20.33
CA ILE A 195 -4.09 -7.60 19.02
C ILE A 195 -3.18 -6.97 17.96
N ILE A 196 -2.39 -7.81 17.28
CA ILE A 196 -1.46 -7.39 16.24
C ILE A 196 -2.16 -7.30 14.89
N ASP A 197 -3.00 -8.30 14.60
CA ASP A 197 -3.75 -8.42 13.36
C ASP A 197 -5.07 -9.16 13.61
N SER A 198 -6.05 -8.98 12.71
CA SER A 198 -7.34 -9.68 12.76
C SER A 198 -7.85 -9.93 11.36
N TRP A 199 -8.57 -11.03 11.16
CA TRP A 199 -9.26 -11.32 9.90
C TRP A 199 -10.59 -12.02 10.16
N PHE A 200 -11.46 -11.97 9.19
CA PHE A 200 -12.75 -12.64 9.27
C PHE A 200 -12.69 -14.01 8.62
N ASP A 201 -13.05 -15.03 9.39
CA ASP A 201 -13.24 -16.40 8.92
C ASP A 201 -14.74 -16.71 8.89
N ASN A 202 -15.26 -17.20 7.77
CA ASN A 202 -16.70 -17.42 7.60
C ASN A 202 -17.29 -18.43 8.59
N TYR A 203 -16.46 -19.31 9.17
CA TYR A 203 -16.90 -20.35 10.13
C TYR A 203 -16.64 -19.96 11.58
N LEU A 204 -15.58 -19.22 11.84
CA LEU A 204 -15.07 -18.93 13.19
C LEU A 204 -15.37 -17.51 13.65
N GLY A 205 -15.80 -16.64 12.73
CA GLY A 205 -15.90 -15.21 12.98
C GLY A 205 -14.54 -14.53 12.95
N VAL A 206 -14.33 -13.56 13.81
CA VAL A 206 -13.05 -12.84 13.91
C VAL A 206 -12.00 -13.75 14.56
N VAL A 207 -10.89 -13.91 13.86
CA VAL A 207 -9.65 -14.53 14.36
C VAL A 207 -8.64 -13.42 14.58
N SER A 208 -8.11 -13.30 15.79
CA SER A 208 -7.12 -12.28 16.12
C SER A 208 -5.76 -12.91 16.38
N LEU A 209 -4.71 -12.36 15.77
CA LEU A 209 -3.32 -12.64 16.09
C LEU A 209 -2.92 -11.77 17.28
N VAL A 210 -2.42 -12.37 18.34
CA VAL A 210 -2.11 -11.67 19.58
C VAL A 210 -0.70 -11.98 20.07
N ARG A 211 -0.08 -11.00 20.75
CA ARG A 211 1.09 -11.20 21.58
C ARG A 211 0.68 -11.08 23.05
N ILE A 212 1.03 -12.09 23.86
CA ILE A 212 0.81 -12.06 25.31
C ILE A 212 1.97 -11.31 25.98
N PHE A 213 1.69 -10.14 26.55
CA PHE A 213 2.67 -9.36 27.32
C PHE A 213 2.71 -9.83 28.76
N ASP A 214 1.57 -9.96 29.41
CA ASP A 214 1.41 -10.42 30.79
C ASP A 214 0.31 -11.45 30.91
N GLY A 215 0.40 -12.33 31.90
CA GLY A 215 -0.62 -13.30 32.20
C GLY A 215 -0.62 -14.53 31.28
N VAL A 216 -1.71 -15.24 31.30
CA VAL A 216 -1.94 -16.48 30.51
C VAL A 216 -3.35 -16.42 29.93
N LEU A 217 -3.51 -16.78 28.66
CA LEU A 217 -4.78 -16.88 27.96
C LEU A 217 -5.10 -18.33 27.67
N LYS A 218 -6.27 -18.82 28.11
CA LYS A 218 -6.70 -20.23 27.97
C LYS A 218 -7.99 -20.33 27.18
N LYS A 219 -8.19 -21.48 26.56
CA LYS A 219 -9.50 -21.87 26.04
C LYS A 219 -10.53 -21.84 27.18
N GLY A 220 -11.71 -21.25 26.92
CA GLY A 220 -12.80 -21.11 27.88
C GLY A 220 -12.72 -19.86 28.75
N ASP A 221 -11.63 -19.09 28.72
CA ASP A 221 -11.53 -17.85 29.46
C ASP A 221 -12.56 -16.82 28.96
N LYS A 222 -13.07 -16.01 29.87
CA LYS A 222 -13.89 -14.84 29.55
C LYS A 222 -12.98 -13.61 29.45
N ILE A 223 -12.83 -13.10 28.25
CA ILE A 223 -11.99 -11.94 27.94
C ILE A 223 -12.82 -10.70 27.69
N ARG A 224 -12.18 -9.54 27.91
CA ARG A 224 -12.70 -8.21 27.61
C ARG A 224 -11.79 -7.51 26.63
N VAL A 225 -12.38 -6.94 25.60
CA VAL A 225 -11.70 -6.00 24.69
C VAL A 225 -11.72 -4.63 25.35
N MET A 226 -10.55 -4.07 25.67
CA MET A 226 -10.47 -2.92 26.59
C MET A 226 -11.08 -1.64 26.03
N SER A 227 -10.96 -1.37 24.72
CA SER A 227 -11.52 -0.16 24.10
C SER A 227 -13.05 -0.20 24.00
N THR A 228 -13.60 -1.37 23.64
CA THR A 228 -15.05 -1.52 23.45
C THR A 228 -15.81 -1.87 24.73
N GLY A 229 -15.08 -2.38 25.76
CA GLY A 229 -15.65 -2.86 27.01
C GLY A 229 -16.48 -4.14 26.86
N ARG A 230 -16.50 -4.78 25.69
CA ARG A 230 -17.29 -5.97 25.41
C ARG A 230 -16.58 -7.23 25.88
N ASP A 231 -17.34 -8.15 26.42
CA ASP A 231 -16.88 -9.44 26.94
C ASP A 231 -17.17 -10.55 25.93
N TYR A 232 -16.18 -11.43 25.72
CA TYR A 232 -16.29 -12.61 24.83
C TYR A 232 -15.72 -13.85 25.53
N GLN A 233 -16.17 -15.03 25.10
CA GLN A 233 -15.62 -16.28 25.57
C GLN A 233 -14.63 -16.84 24.55
N VAL A 234 -13.46 -17.27 25.00
CA VAL A 234 -12.42 -17.86 24.16
C VAL A 234 -12.80 -19.28 23.77
N ASP A 235 -13.02 -19.50 22.48
CA ASP A 235 -13.33 -20.82 21.92
C ASP A 235 -12.06 -21.62 21.62
N GLN A 236 -11.05 -20.96 21.07
CA GLN A 236 -9.79 -21.57 20.66
C GLN A 236 -8.62 -20.60 20.86
N VAL A 237 -7.47 -21.16 21.23
CA VAL A 237 -6.16 -20.51 21.18
C VAL A 237 -5.16 -21.44 20.52
N GLY A 238 -4.10 -20.90 19.93
CA GLY A 238 -3.06 -21.71 19.29
C GLY A 238 -2.01 -20.88 18.60
N VAL A 239 -1.16 -21.57 17.84
CA VAL A 239 -0.04 -20.99 17.07
C VAL A 239 -0.09 -21.48 15.63
N PHE A 240 0.67 -20.81 14.76
CA PHE A 240 0.89 -21.26 13.38
C PHE A 240 2.26 -21.95 13.28
N THR A 241 2.30 -23.23 12.85
CA THR A 241 3.53 -24.06 12.78
C THR A 241 3.77 -24.72 11.41
N PRO A 242 3.85 -24.08 10.26
CA PRO A 242 3.08 -22.97 9.67
C PRO A 242 1.57 -23.22 9.62
N LYS A 243 1.14 -24.49 9.74
CA LYS A 243 -0.29 -24.84 9.84
C LYS A 243 -0.85 -24.41 11.18
N ARG A 244 -2.13 -24.06 11.17
CA ARG A 244 -2.84 -23.69 12.39
C ARG A 244 -2.88 -24.85 13.38
N THR A 245 -2.25 -24.68 14.53
CA THR A 245 -2.15 -25.69 15.61
C THR A 245 -2.79 -25.17 16.87
N GLN A 246 -3.85 -25.85 17.34
CA GLN A 246 -4.51 -25.49 18.59
C GLN A 246 -3.62 -25.83 19.79
N ARG A 247 -3.66 -24.96 20.82
CA ARG A 247 -3.02 -25.19 22.12
C ARG A 247 -4.05 -25.02 23.23
N GLU A 248 -3.77 -25.54 24.43
CA GLU A 248 -4.61 -25.35 25.61
C GLU A 248 -4.55 -23.91 26.13
N GLN A 249 -3.38 -23.28 25.98
CA GLN A 249 -3.12 -21.93 26.46
C GLN A 249 -2.00 -21.23 25.67
N LEU A 250 -2.00 -19.90 25.74
CA LEU A 250 -0.87 -19.04 25.39
C LEU A 250 -0.35 -18.37 26.65
N THR A 251 0.97 -18.36 26.82
CA THR A 251 1.63 -17.79 28.01
C THR A 251 2.35 -16.51 27.66
N THR A 252 2.76 -15.75 28.69
CA THR A 252 3.55 -14.54 28.56
C THR A 252 4.73 -14.72 27.60
N GLY A 253 4.86 -13.78 26.65
CA GLY A 253 5.89 -13.76 25.61
C GLY A 253 5.52 -14.50 24.32
N GLN A 254 4.47 -15.34 24.32
CA GLN A 254 4.06 -16.07 23.12
C GLN A 254 3.24 -15.20 22.15
N VAL A 255 3.39 -15.51 20.88
CA VAL A 255 2.57 -14.99 19.78
C VAL A 255 1.70 -16.12 19.26
N GLY A 256 0.40 -15.87 19.11
CA GLY A 256 -0.53 -16.89 18.65
C GLY A 256 -1.88 -16.30 18.26
N PHE A 257 -2.81 -17.18 17.87
CA PHE A 257 -4.16 -16.76 17.50
C PHE A 257 -5.16 -17.03 18.63
N VAL A 258 -6.20 -16.20 18.65
CA VAL A 258 -7.38 -16.37 19.51
C VAL A 258 -8.65 -16.29 18.68
N VAL A 259 -9.60 -17.19 18.99
CA VAL A 259 -10.97 -17.18 18.46
C VAL A 259 -11.90 -17.07 19.65
N ALA A 260 -12.76 -16.08 19.66
CA ALA A 260 -13.66 -15.80 20.78
C ALA A 260 -15.11 -15.56 20.35
N GLY A 261 -15.53 -16.18 19.24
CA GLY A 261 -16.90 -16.09 18.74
C GLY A 261 -17.36 -14.67 18.38
N ILE A 262 -16.41 -13.75 18.10
CA ILE A 262 -16.69 -12.36 17.74
C ILE A 262 -17.24 -12.35 16.32
N LYS A 263 -18.51 -11.96 16.17
CA LYS A 263 -19.17 -11.87 14.86
C LYS A 263 -19.16 -10.46 14.29
N GLU A 264 -18.98 -9.48 15.15
CA GLU A 264 -18.97 -8.07 14.79
C GLU A 264 -17.57 -7.67 14.32
N ILE A 265 -17.50 -7.06 13.15
CA ILE A 265 -16.23 -6.66 12.53
C ILE A 265 -15.44 -5.69 13.43
N ASP A 266 -16.14 -4.75 14.10
CA ASP A 266 -15.51 -3.79 15.02
C ASP A 266 -15.37 -4.32 16.46
N GLY A 267 -15.60 -5.62 16.69
CA GLY A 267 -15.61 -6.22 18.03
C GLY A 267 -14.22 -6.37 18.66
N ALA A 268 -13.18 -6.51 17.83
CA ALA A 268 -11.78 -6.67 18.28
C ALA A 268 -10.83 -5.90 17.35
N PRO A 269 -10.76 -4.56 17.48
CA PRO A 269 -9.94 -3.74 16.60
C PRO A 269 -8.45 -4.03 16.83
N VAL A 270 -7.69 -3.96 15.74
CA VAL A 270 -6.23 -4.12 15.77
C VAL A 270 -5.59 -2.99 16.59
N GLY A 271 -4.61 -3.37 17.42
CA GLY A 271 -3.96 -2.45 18.38
C GLY A 271 -4.65 -2.36 19.73
N ASP A 272 -5.78 -3.06 19.91
CA ASP A 272 -6.45 -3.12 21.19
C ASP A 272 -5.85 -4.19 22.12
N THR A 273 -6.21 -4.11 23.37
CA THR A 273 -5.75 -5.03 24.43
C THR A 273 -6.88 -5.95 24.87
N LEU A 274 -6.60 -7.25 24.88
CA LEU A 274 -7.46 -8.25 25.52
C LEU A 274 -7.01 -8.44 26.97
N THR A 275 -7.98 -8.46 27.89
CA THR A 275 -7.74 -8.75 29.30
C THR A 275 -8.81 -9.72 29.82
N HIS A 276 -8.62 -10.31 31.01
CA HIS A 276 -9.68 -11.15 31.62
C HIS A 276 -10.81 -10.27 32.17
N SER A 277 -12.05 -10.64 31.91
CA SER A 277 -13.23 -9.92 32.45
C SER A 277 -13.28 -9.94 33.98
N ALA A 278 -12.86 -11.03 34.62
CA ALA A 278 -12.88 -11.19 36.08
C ALA A 278 -11.71 -10.48 36.78
N ARG A 279 -10.57 -10.32 36.11
CA ARG A 279 -9.35 -9.69 36.64
C ARG A 279 -8.73 -8.82 35.55
N PRO A 280 -9.36 -7.67 35.23
CA PRO A 280 -8.88 -6.80 34.18
C PRO A 280 -7.54 -6.16 34.55
N ALA A 281 -6.72 -5.88 33.54
CA ALA A 281 -5.52 -5.08 33.69
C ALA A 281 -5.89 -3.61 33.92
N ASP A 282 -5.05 -2.88 34.66
CA ASP A 282 -5.31 -1.47 35.01
C ASP A 282 -5.18 -0.53 33.82
N ALA A 283 -4.35 -0.87 32.82
CA ALA A 283 -4.11 -0.07 31.63
C ALA A 283 -3.88 -0.97 30.41
N PRO A 284 -4.32 -0.53 29.22
CA PRO A 284 -4.01 -1.24 27.99
C PRO A 284 -2.51 -1.21 27.67
N VAL A 285 -2.07 -2.14 26.84
CA VAL A 285 -0.77 -2.03 26.16
C VAL A 285 -0.82 -0.81 25.24
N PRO A 286 0.27 -0.03 25.10
CA PRO A 286 0.30 1.04 24.11
C PRO A 286 -0.12 0.52 22.74
N GLY A 287 -1.21 1.06 22.22
CA GLY A 287 -1.74 0.69 20.91
C GLY A 287 -0.96 1.34 19.76
N PHE A 288 -1.38 1.04 18.54
CA PHE A 288 -0.76 1.61 17.35
C PHE A 288 -1.27 3.03 17.09
N LYS A 289 -0.38 3.89 16.56
CA LYS A 289 -0.78 5.21 16.09
C LYS A 289 -1.78 5.04 14.95
N GLN A 290 -2.87 5.80 14.98
CA GLN A 290 -3.78 5.85 13.84
C GLN A 290 -3.06 6.47 12.65
N VAL A 291 -3.05 5.74 11.54
CA VAL A 291 -2.46 6.22 10.30
C VAL A 291 -3.54 6.96 9.51
N GLN A 292 -3.20 8.15 9.04
CA GLN A 292 -4.08 8.92 8.18
C GLN A 292 -3.82 8.55 6.72
N PRO A 293 -4.84 8.16 5.95
CA PRO A 293 -4.69 7.92 4.53
C PRO A 293 -4.24 9.19 3.81
N ARG A 294 -3.40 9.03 2.80
CA ARG A 294 -2.83 10.15 2.03
C ARG A 294 -3.28 10.17 0.59
N VAL A 295 -3.65 9.00 0.07
CA VAL A 295 -4.14 8.81 -1.30
C VAL A 295 -5.60 8.39 -1.24
N PHE A 296 -6.44 8.99 -2.06
CA PHE A 296 -7.87 8.69 -2.10
C PHE A 296 -8.32 8.39 -3.53
N ALA A 297 -9.16 7.38 -3.68
CA ALA A 297 -9.84 7.07 -4.93
C ALA A 297 -11.30 6.70 -4.67
N GLY A 298 -12.16 6.98 -5.63
CA GLY A 298 -13.53 6.45 -5.62
C GLY A 298 -13.53 5.03 -6.17
N ILE A 299 -14.19 4.10 -5.47
CA ILE A 299 -14.42 2.74 -5.92
C ILE A 299 -15.92 2.55 -6.11
N PHE A 300 -16.32 2.18 -7.31
CA PHE A 300 -17.73 2.03 -7.71
C PHE A 300 -17.95 0.65 -8.31
N PRO A 301 -19.05 -0.04 -7.97
CA PRO A 301 -19.39 -1.29 -8.64
C PRO A 301 -19.85 -1.01 -10.09
N VAL A 302 -19.53 -1.91 -11.01
CA VAL A 302 -20.00 -1.83 -12.40
C VAL A 302 -21.53 -1.98 -12.44
N ASN A 303 -22.07 -2.90 -11.65
CA ASN A 303 -23.52 -3.06 -11.48
C ASN A 303 -23.98 -2.39 -10.19
N ALA A 304 -25.00 -1.57 -10.28
CA ALA A 304 -25.54 -0.87 -9.11
C ALA A 304 -26.07 -1.81 -8.02
N ASP A 305 -26.48 -3.02 -8.38
CA ASP A 305 -26.98 -4.03 -7.44
C ASP A 305 -25.88 -4.58 -6.51
N ASP A 306 -24.60 -4.49 -6.92
CA ASP A 306 -23.45 -4.97 -6.16
C ASP A 306 -22.97 -3.97 -5.08
N TYR A 307 -23.67 -2.84 -4.88
CA TYR A 307 -23.29 -1.82 -3.90
C TYR A 307 -23.22 -2.35 -2.47
N GLU A 308 -24.20 -3.15 -2.06
CA GLU A 308 -24.23 -3.73 -0.71
C GLU A 308 -23.12 -4.77 -0.52
N ASP A 309 -22.84 -5.57 -1.54
CA ASP A 309 -21.75 -6.56 -1.54
C ASP A 309 -20.39 -5.86 -1.45
N LEU A 310 -20.21 -4.75 -2.17
CA LEU A 310 -19.00 -3.93 -2.06
C LEU A 310 -18.85 -3.33 -0.66
N ARG A 311 -19.93 -2.86 -0.04
CA ARG A 311 -19.88 -2.36 1.33
C ARG A 311 -19.43 -3.42 2.32
N ASP A 312 -20.02 -4.61 2.23
CA ASP A 312 -19.70 -5.73 3.11
C ASP A 312 -18.26 -6.23 2.90
N ALA A 313 -17.78 -6.26 1.64
CA ALA A 313 -16.41 -6.60 1.31
C ALA A 313 -15.42 -5.58 1.90
N LEU A 314 -15.68 -4.27 1.75
CA LEU A 314 -14.84 -3.22 2.34
C LEU A 314 -14.81 -3.29 3.87
N GLN A 315 -15.92 -3.60 4.53
CA GLN A 315 -15.95 -3.78 5.98
C GLN A 315 -15.09 -4.97 6.44
N LYS A 316 -15.19 -6.11 5.76
CA LYS A 316 -14.37 -7.30 6.05
C LYS A 316 -12.89 -7.03 5.79
N LEU A 317 -12.59 -6.32 4.70
CA LEU A 317 -11.22 -5.98 4.34
C LEU A 317 -10.60 -5.02 5.36
N ARG A 318 -11.35 -4.02 5.85
CA ARG A 318 -10.89 -3.07 6.87
C ARG A 318 -10.51 -3.74 8.20
N LEU A 319 -11.15 -4.84 8.57
CA LEU A 319 -10.75 -5.61 9.75
C LEU A 319 -9.30 -6.12 9.62
N ASN A 320 -8.95 -6.54 8.43
CA ASN A 320 -7.66 -7.08 8.08
C ASN A 320 -6.62 -5.99 7.76
N ASP A 321 -7.10 -4.87 7.23
CA ASP A 321 -6.31 -3.72 6.80
C ASP A 321 -6.81 -2.46 7.52
N ALA A 322 -6.27 -2.23 8.70
CA ALA A 322 -6.67 -1.10 9.54
C ALA A 322 -6.28 0.28 8.96
N ALA A 323 -5.47 0.31 7.90
CA ALA A 323 -5.10 1.53 7.19
C ALA A 323 -6.15 1.92 6.12
N LEU A 324 -7.01 0.98 5.72
CA LEU A 324 -8.08 1.24 4.78
C LEU A 324 -9.18 2.10 5.41
N PHE A 325 -9.37 3.28 4.85
CA PHE A 325 -10.50 4.16 5.16
C PHE A 325 -11.52 4.10 4.02
N PHE A 326 -12.81 4.16 4.32
CA PHE A 326 -13.84 4.33 3.30
C PHE A 326 -15.08 5.03 3.86
N GLU A 327 -15.72 5.79 3.00
CA GLU A 327 -17.01 6.47 3.24
C GLU A 327 -17.88 6.41 1.99
N PRO A 328 -19.22 6.44 2.12
CA PRO A 328 -20.11 6.46 0.98
C PRO A 328 -19.83 7.67 0.07
N GLU A 329 -19.82 7.45 -1.23
CA GLU A 329 -19.67 8.49 -2.24
C GLU A 329 -20.72 8.32 -3.33
N THR A 330 -21.18 9.43 -3.90
CA THR A 330 -22.10 9.45 -5.03
C THR A 330 -21.48 10.26 -6.16
N SER A 331 -21.36 9.65 -7.33
CA SER A 331 -20.95 10.30 -8.56
C SER A 331 -22.13 10.42 -9.52
N GLN A 332 -22.24 11.55 -10.19
CA GLN A 332 -23.27 11.73 -11.22
C GLN A 332 -23.04 10.80 -12.43
N ALA A 333 -21.78 10.47 -12.70
CA ALA A 333 -21.39 9.61 -13.80
C ALA A 333 -21.45 8.11 -13.45
N LEU A 334 -21.07 7.72 -12.22
CA LEU A 334 -20.85 6.33 -11.81
C LEU A 334 -21.89 5.79 -10.83
N GLY A 335 -22.74 6.65 -10.28
CA GLY A 335 -23.76 6.26 -9.30
C GLY A 335 -23.23 6.18 -7.87
N PHE A 336 -23.68 5.18 -7.10
CA PHE A 336 -23.29 4.97 -5.70
C PHE A 336 -22.04 4.11 -5.60
N GLY A 337 -21.11 4.50 -4.73
CA GLY A 337 -19.86 3.82 -4.45
C GLY A 337 -19.26 4.30 -3.13
N PHE A 338 -17.94 4.17 -3.00
CA PHE A 338 -17.22 4.55 -1.80
C PHE A 338 -15.98 5.37 -2.15
N ARG A 339 -15.76 6.43 -1.39
CA ARG A 339 -14.48 7.13 -1.35
C ARG A 339 -13.55 6.39 -0.42
N CYS A 340 -12.51 5.77 -0.96
CA CYS A 340 -11.55 4.98 -0.21
C CYS A 340 -10.24 5.75 -0.04
N GLY A 341 -9.64 5.64 1.15
CA GLY A 341 -8.37 6.23 1.50
C GLY A 341 -7.30 5.16 1.72
N PHE A 342 -6.11 5.39 1.20
CA PHE A 342 -4.99 4.46 1.15
C PHE A 342 -3.70 5.12 1.63
N LEU A 343 -2.70 4.32 1.98
CA LEU A 343 -1.36 4.81 2.34
C LEU A 343 -0.57 5.27 1.12
N GLY A 344 -0.71 4.56 0.00
CA GLY A 344 -0.05 4.85 -1.26
C GLY A 344 -0.70 4.14 -2.43
N MET A 345 -0.04 4.18 -3.60
CA MET A 345 -0.56 3.60 -4.85
C MET A 345 -0.60 2.08 -4.82
N LEU A 346 0.48 1.44 -4.37
CA LEU A 346 0.53 -0.01 -4.30
C LEU A 346 -0.53 -0.56 -3.33
N HIS A 347 -0.77 0.15 -2.20
CA HIS A 347 -1.84 -0.19 -1.28
C HIS A 347 -3.21 -0.12 -1.97
N MET A 348 -3.48 0.93 -2.75
CA MET A 348 -4.72 1.07 -3.52
C MET A 348 -4.92 -0.08 -4.52
N GLU A 349 -3.89 -0.40 -5.30
CA GLU A 349 -3.95 -1.49 -6.30
C GLU A 349 -4.23 -2.84 -5.63
N ILE A 350 -3.57 -3.11 -4.52
CA ILE A 350 -3.75 -4.37 -3.77
C ILE A 350 -5.17 -4.46 -3.19
N VAL A 351 -5.69 -3.38 -2.60
CA VAL A 351 -7.07 -3.35 -2.10
C VAL A 351 -8.06 -3.60 -3.25
N GLN A 352 -7.88 -2.96 -4.40
CA GLN A 352 -8.72 -3.18 -5.58
C GLN A 352 -8.67 -4.64 -6.04
N GLU A 353 -7.47 -5.19 -6.26
CA GLU A 353 -7.32 -6.59 -6.70
C GLU A 353 -7.89 -7.59 -5.69
N ARG A 354 -7.78 -7.31 -4.40
CA ARG A 354 -8.38 -8.15 -3.36
C ARG A 354 -9.90 -8.10 -3.41
N LEU A 355 -10.51 -6.93 -3.60
CA LEU A 355 -11.96 -6.79 -3.77
C LEU A 355 -12.45 -7.54 -5.01
N GLU A 356 -11.72 -7.47 -6.12
CA GLU A 356 -12.05 -8.16 -7.35
C GLU A 356 -11.90 -9.69 -7.24
N ARG A 357 -10.80 -10.19 -6.64
CA ARG A 357 -10.49 -11.62 -6.59
C ARG A 357 -11.09 -12.36 -5.40
N GLU A 358 -11.08 -11.77 -4.20
CA GLU A 358 -11.55 -12.44 -2.98
C GLU A 358 -13.08 -12.35 -2.84
N TYR A 359 -13.70 -11.29 -3.41
CA TYR A 359 -15.14 -11.02 -3.29
C TYR A 359 -15.90 -11.04 -4.61
N ASP A 360 -15.22 -11.36 -5.73
CA ASP A 360 -15.82 -11.49 -7.09
C ASP A 360 -16.61 -10.24 -7.52
N LEU A 361 -16.03 -9.07 -7.31
CA LEU A 361 -16.62 -7.77 -7.61
C LEU A 361 -16.01 -7.17 -8.87
N ASP A 362 -16.86 -6.71 -9.80
CA ASP A 362 -16.42 -5.88 -10.93
C ASP A 362 -16.44 -4.40 -10.54
N LEU A 363 -15.28 -3.74 -10.56
CA LEU A 363 -15.09 -2.42 -9.99
C LEU A 363 -14.61 -1.39 -11.00
N ILE A 364 -15.05 -0.14 -10.83
CA ILE A 364 -14.51 1.05 -11.49
C ILE A 364 -13.80 1.88 -10.44
N THR A 365 -12.50 2.09 -10.62
CA THR A 365 -11.69 2.95 -9.75
C THR A 365 -11.41 4.27 -10.42
N THR A 366 -11.66 5.38 -9.72
CA THR A 366 -11.31 6.73 -10.21
C THR A 366 -9.82 7.00 -10.01
N ALA A 367 -9.30 8.02 -10.69
CA ALA A 367 -7.93 8.45 -10.49
C ALA A 367 -7.63 8.77 -9.01
N PRO A 368 -6.48 8.34 -8.48
CA PRO A 368 -6.09 8.68 -7.13
C PRO A 368 -5.81 10.16 -7.01
N THR A 369 -6.19 10.70 -5.87
CA THR A 369 -5.98 12.09 -5.47
C THR A 369 -5.36 12.14 -4.09
N VAL A 370 -4.67 13.24 -3.79
CA VAL A 370 -4.17 13.51 -2.44
C VAL A 370 -5.17 14.36 -1.66
N VAL A 371 -5.00 14.46 -0.35
CA VAL A 371 -5.78 15.40 0.47
C VAL A 371 -5.18 16.80 0.29
N TYR A 372 -6.03 17.77 -0.05
CA TYR A 372 -5.69 19.19 -0.07
C TYR A 372 -6.32 19.89 1.12
N GLU A 373 -5.64 20.88 1.67
CA GLU A 373 -6.25 21.83 2.61
C GLU A 373 -6.68 23.09 1.85
N VAL A 374 -7.93 23.45 2.00
CA VAL A 374 -8.49 24.66 1.39
C VAL A 374 -8.84 25.63 2.49
N VAL A 375 -8.17 26.78 2.50
CA VAL A 375 -8.53 27.90 3.38
C VAL A 375 -9.58 28.72 2.67
N THR A 376 -10.74 28.83 3.29
CA THR A 376 -11.84 29.65 2.74
C THR A 376 -11.68 31.11 3.10
N THR A 377 -12.33 32.01 2.34
CA THR A 377 -12.39 33.44 2.63
C THR A 377 -13.01 33.77 4.00
N LYS A 378 -13.66 32.80 4.66
CA LYS A 378 -14.19 32.88 6.02
C LYS A 378 -13.22 32.37 7.08
N GLY A 379 -12.00 31.99 6.69
CA GLY A 379 -10.97 31.48 7.59
C GLY A 379 -11.16 30.01 8.02
N GLN A 380 -12.06 29.26 7.40
CA GLN A 380 -12.25 27.84 7.67
C GLN A 380 -11.23 27.03 6.86
N VAL A 381 -10.63 26.00 7.47
CA VAL A 381 -9.76 25.04 6.80
C VAL A 381 -10.56 23.77 6.51
N LEU A 382 -10.71 23.46 5.22
CA LEU A 382 -11.41 22.28 4.74
C LEU A 382 -10.40 21.27 4.20
N GLN A 383 -10.55 20.01 4.53
CA GLN A 383 -9.78 18.93 3.90
C GLN A 383 -10.56 18.36 2.73
N ILE A 384 -9.99 18.43 1.53
CA ILE A 384 -10.63 18.02 0.28
C ILE A 384 -9.84 16.85 -0.31
N SER A 385 -10.44 15.65 -0.29
CA SER A 385 -9.90 14.44 -0.93
C SER A 385 -10.49 14.21 -2.33
N ASN A 386 -11.70 14.73 -2.60
CA ASN A 386 -12.35 14.64 -3.90
C ASN A 386 -12.34 16.01 -4.60
N PRO A 387 -11.73 16.13 -5.80
CA PRO A 387 -11.72 17.37 -6.56
C PRO A 387 -13.11 17.92 -6.89
N ALA A 388 -14.14 17.05 -6.99
CA ALA A 388 -15.51 17.48 -7.24
C ALA A 388 -16.06 18.37 -6.11
N ASN A 389 -15.60 18.15 -4.88
CA ASN A 389 -16.05 18.87 -3.68
C ASN A 389 -15.29 20.18 -3.43
N LEU A 390 -14.38 20.59 -4.33
CA LEU A 390 -13.67 21.86 -4.18
C LEU A 390 -14.68 23.04 -4.19
N PRO A 391 -14.63 23.95 -3.19
CA PRO A 391 -15.48 25.12 -3.17
C PRO A 391 -15.34 26.00 -4.42
N PRO A 392 -16.31 26.86 -4.71
CA PRO A 392 -16.19 27.86 -5.77
C PRO A 392 -14.96 28.77 -5.56
N VAL A 393 -14.29 29.15 -6.65
CA VAL A 393 -13.03 29.92 -6.59
C VAL A 393 -13.14 31.21 -5.77
N ASN A 394 -14.30 31.87 -5.78
CA ASN A 394 -14.57 33.08 -5.01
C ASN A 394 -14.68 32.86 -3.47
N GLU A 395 -14.81 31.62 -3.02
CA GLU A 395 -14.82 31.24 -1.61
C GLU A 395 -13.45 30.72 -1.13
N ILE A 396 -12.50 30.57 -2.01
CA ILE A 396 -11.16 30.05 -1.71
C ILE A 396 -10.20 31.22 -1.54
N GLU A 397 -9.51 31.27 -0.40
CA GLU A 397 -8.39 32.17 -0.15
C GLU A 397 -7.08 31.51 -0.58
N GLU A 398 -6.86 30.25 -0.18
CA GLU A 398 -5.63 29.53 -0.41
C GLU A 398 -5.89 28.01 -0.53
N ILE A 399 -5.15 27.35 -1.42
CA ILE A 399 -5.10 25.88 -1.50
C ILE A 399 -3.71 25.42 -1.11
N ARG A 400 -3.64 24.48 -0.17
CA ARG A 400 -2.39 23.85 0.29
C ARG A 400 -2.32 22.41 -0.17
N GLU A 401 -1.17 22.03 -0.69
CA GLU A 401 -0.86 20.65 -1.06
C GLU A 401 0.03 19.97 -0.04
N PRO A 402 -0.08 18.64 0.11
CA PRO A 402 0.80 17.87 1.00
C PRO A 402 2.19 17.78 0.40
N ILE A 403 3.20 18.14 1.20
CA ILE A 403 4.62 18.03 0.87
C ILE A 403 5.18 16.84 1.65
N ILE A 404 5.95 16.02 0.96
CA ILE A 404 6.69 14.89 1.54
C ILE A 404 8.18 15.20 1.59
N THR A 405 8.87 14.59 2.54
CA THR A 405 10.32 14.45 2.54
C THR A 405 10.64 13.11 1.91
N ALA A 406 11.28 13.15 0.76
CA ALA A 406 11.68 11.99 -0.02
C ALA A 406 13.16 11.70 0.18
N ASN A 407 13.50 10.44 0.49
CA ASN A 407 14.84 9.92 0.60
C ASN A 407 15.08 8.96 -0.59
N ILE A 408 16.06 9.27 -1.41
CA ILE A 408 16.38 8.49 -2.61
C ILE A 408 17.84 8.03 -2.49
N LEU A 409 18.06 6.72 -2.53
CA LEU A 409 19.39 6.14 -2.65
C LEU A 409 19.60 5.71 -4.10
N VAL A 410 20.72 6.15 -4.71
CA VAL A 410 20.98 5.89 -6.11
C VAL A 410 22.50 5.83 -6.38
N PRO A 411 22.97 4.95 -7.29
CA PRO A 411 24.36 4.96 -7.74
C PRO A 411 24.76 6.30 -8.39
N GLN A 412 26.00 6.71 -8.17
CA GLN A 412 26.52 8.01 -8.60
C GLN A 412 26.29 8.31 -10.10
N GLU A 413 26.33 7.29 -10.96
CA GLU A 413 26.13 7.43 -12.42
C GLU A 413 24.73 7.89 -12.82
N TYR A 414 23.69 7.66 -11.99
CA TYR A 414 22.30 8.03 -12.28
C TYR A 414 21.83 9.30 -11.55
N VAL A 415 22.66 9.90 -10.70
CA VAL A 415 22.30 11.09 -9.89
C VAL A 415 21.76 12.22 -10.76
N GLY A 416 22.41 12.52 -11.89
CA GLY A 416 21.98 13.61 -12.78
C GLY A 416 20.56 13.40 -13.33
N ASN A 417 20.21 12.17 -13.72
CA ASN A 417 18.89 11.85 -14.23
C ASN A 417 17.82 11.96 -13.12
N VAL A 418 18.15 11.49 -11.92
CA VAL A 418 17.24 11.56 -10.76
C VAL A 418 17.01 13.00 -10.31
N LEU A 419 18.06 13.82 -10.27
CA LEU A 419 17.94 15.27 -10.00
C LEU A 419 17.00 15.94 -10.99
N THR A 420 17.17 15.67 -12.29
CA THR A 420 16.31 16.22 -13.35
C THR A 420 14.85 15.83 -13.12
N LEU A 421 14.59 14.55 -12.84
CA LEU A 421 13.24 14.05 -12.55
C LEU A 421 12.62 14.76 -11.34
N CYS A 422 13.36 14.88 -10.23
CA CYS A 422 12.87 15.57 -9.04
C CYS A 422 12.54 17.04 -9.30
N ILE A 423 13.35 17.74 -10.08
CA ILE A 423 13.11 19.14 -10.46
C ILE A 423 11.86 19.27 -11.35
N GLU A 424 11.70 18.39 -12.35
CA GLU A 424 10.50 18.34 -13.19
C GLU A 424 9.21 18.14 -12.36
N LYS A 425 9.31 17.38 -11.27
CA LYS A 425 8.23 17.12 -10.30
C LYS A 425 8.14 18.19 -9.19
N ARG A 426 8.64 19.39 -9.45
CA ARG A 426 8.61 20.53 -8.52
C ARG A 426 9.34 20.28 -7.19
N GLY A 427 10.30 19.36 -7.18
CA GLY A 427 11.08 19.01 -6.00
C GLY A 427 12.10 20.07 -5.62
N VAL A 428 12.30 20.24 -4.32
CA VAL A 428 13.31 21.08 -3.72
C VAL A 428 14.35 20.22 -3.02
N GLN A 429 15.58 20.24 -3.51
CA GLN A 429 16.69 19.52 -2.91
C GLN A 429 17.01 20.10 -1.52
N LYS A 430 17.12 19.24 -0.53
CA LYS A 430 17.49 19.61 0.85
C LYS A 430 18.89 19.17 1.20
N ASP A 431 19.26 17.97 0.81
CA ASP A 431 20.56 17.40 1.14
C ASP A 431 21.03 16.42 0.07
N MET A 432 22.33 16.18 0.02
CA MET A 432 22.98 15.23 -0.87
C MET A 432 24.26 14.73 -0.21
N LEU A 433 24.26 13.44 0.12
CA LEU A 433 25.38 12.79 0.79
C LEU A 433 25.95 11.68 -0.10
N TYR A 434 27.25 11.70 -0.31
CA TYR A 434 27.99 10.65 -1.02
C TYR A 434 28.48 9.60 -0.04
N VAL A 435 28.12 8.34 -0.26
CA VAL A 435 28.53 7.20 0.56
C VAL A 435 29.09 6.12 -0.37
N GLY A 436 30.42 6.05 -0.49
CA GLY A 436 31.08 5.17 -1.45
C GLY A 436 30.59 5.43 -2.89
N ASN A 437 30.01 4.41 -3.54
CA ASN A 437 29.46 4.49 -4.89
C ASN A 437 27.98 4.89 -4.94
N GLN A 438 27.35 5.09 -3.79
CA GLN A 438 25.96 5.51 -3.70
C GLN A 438 25.83 6.97 -3.27
N VAL A 439 24.73 7.57 -3.63
CA VAL A 439 24.38 8.93 -3.24
C VAL A 439 23.00 8.92 -2.59
N SER A 440 22.92 9.45 -1.40
CA SER A 440 21.67 9.70 -0.70
C SER A 440 21.20 11.11 -1.04
N LEU A 441 20.03 11.21 -1.66
CA LEU A 441 19.39 12.46 -2.03
C LEU A 441 18.17 12.70 -1.16
N LYS A 442 18.08 13.87 -0.55
CA LYS A 442 16.91 14.28 0.23
C LYS A 442 16.20 15.43 -0.46
N PHE A 443 14.92 15.21 -0.79
CA PHE A 443 14.07 16.18 -1.48
C PHE A 443 12.78 16.45 -0.71
N GLU A 444 12.28 17.67 -0.82
CA GLU A 444 10.87 17.94 -0.57
C GLU A 444 10.11 17.91 -1.90
N LEU A 445 9.09 17.08 -2.00
CA LEU A 445 8.26 16.88 -3.19
C LEU A 445 6.78 17.05 -2.85
N PRO A 446 5.96 17.65 -3.74
CA PRO A 446 4.51 17.57 -3.62
C PRO A 446 4.04 16.12 -3.80
N LEU A 447 3.27 15.59 -2.85
CA LEU A 447 2.77 14.22 -2.93
C LEU A 447 1.93 13.98 -4.19
N SER A 448 1.20 14.99 -4.65
CA SER A 448 0.41 14.94 -5.89
C SER A 448 1.22 14.63 -7.15
N GLU A 449 2.50 15.03 -7.18
CA GLU A 449 3.42 14.75 -8.30
C GLU A 449 4.07 13.35 -8.18
N VAL A 450 4.01 12.75 -6.99
CA VAL A 450 4.62 11.44 -6.71
C VAL A 450 3.63 10.31 -6.96
N VAL A 451 2.38 10.50 -6.56
CA VAL A 451 1.34 9.46 -6.56
C VAL A 451 1.07 8.86 -7.95
N LEU A 452 1.25 9.61 -9.04
CA LEU A 452 0.83 9.15 -10.37
C LEU A 452 1.89 8.28 -11.07
N ASP A 453 3.11 8.79 -11.24
CA ASP A 453 4.10 8.18 -12.14
C ASP A 453 5.55 8.28 -11.67
N PHE A 454 5.79 8.95 -10.56
CA PHE A 454 7.16 9.24 -10.10
C PHE A 454 7.98 7.97 -9.85
N PHE A 455 7.38 6.96 -9.23
CA PHE A 455 8.07 5.71 -8.89
C PHE A 455 8.53 4.97 -10.15
N ASP A 456 7.65 4.83 -11.14
CA ASP A 456 7.97 4.16 -12.41
C ASP A 456 9.04 4.92 -13.19
N ARG A 457 8.93 6.25 -13.23
CA ARG A 457 9.93 7.12 -13.86
C ARG A 457 11.27 7.05 -13.13
N LEU A 458 11.26 7.02 -11.80
CA LEU A 458 12.47 6.88 -10.99
C LEU A 458 13.20 5.56 -11.32
N LYS A 459 12.47 4.46 -11.37
CA LYS A 459 13.00 3.16 -11.77
C LYS A 459 13.53 3.19 -13.21
N SER A 460 12.82 3.79 -14.13
CA SER A 460 13.24 3.92 -15.52
C SER A 460 14.53 4.71 -15.68
N VAL A 461 14.63 5.92 -15.09
CA VAL A 461 15.81 6.79 -15.24
C VAL A 461 17.04 6.27 -14.52
N SER A 462 16.86 5.42 -13.52
CA SER A 462 17.94 4.77 -12.76
C SER A 462 18.20 3.33 -13.17
N ARG A 463 17.53 2.80 -14.21
CA ARG A 463 17.58 1.40 -14.64
C ARG A 463 17.27 0.40 -13.52
N GLY A 464 16.36 0.79 -12.62
CA GLY A 464 15.95 -0.02 -11.49
C GLY A 464 16.83 0.10 -10.24
N TYR A 465 17.94 0.83 -10.29
CA TYR A 465 18.88 0.93 -9.17
C TYR A 465 18.52 1.95 -8.09
N ALA A 466 17.60 2.89 -8.34
CA ALA A 466 17.18 3.84 -7.31
C ALA A 466 16.17 3.22 -6.37
N SER A 467 16.38 3.36 -5.08
CA SER A 467 15.39 3.11 -4.05
C SER A 467 14.80 4.41 -3.54
N PHE A 468 13.55 4.36 -3.11
CA PHE A 468 12.76 5.51 -2.72
C PHE A 468 11.96 5.21 -1.48
N ASP A 469 12.04 6.12 -0.52
CA ASP A 469 11.23 6.15 0.68
C ASP A 469 10.78 7.57 0.95
N TYR A 470 9.63 7.76 1.60
CA TYR A 470 9.13 9.09 1.90
C TYR A 470 8.30 9.14 3.18
N GLU A 471 8.29 10.32 3.78
CA GLU A 471 7.43 10.64 4.92
C GLU A 471 6.67 11.94 4.67
N PHE A 472 5.48 12.05 5.24
CA PHE A 472 4.72 13.30 5.20
C PHE A 472 5.43 14.36 6.04
N ASN A 473 5.58 15.56 5.47
CA ASN A 473 6.21 16.68 6.14
C ASN A 473 5.16 17.73 6.59
N ARG A 474 4.53 18.41 5.64
CA ARG A 474 3.58 19.50 5.93
C ARG A 474 2.64 19.76 4.76
N PHE A 475 1.63 20.59 5.02
CA PHE A 475 0.86 21.25 3.95
C PHE A 475 1.51 22.57 3.59
N GLN A 476 1.56 22.88 2.29
CA GLN A 476 2.15 24.12 1.77
C GLN A 476 1.25 24.73 0.70
N ALA A 477 1.07 26.06 0.78
CA ALA A 477 0.33 26.83 -0.21
C ALA A 477 0.94 26.69 -1.61
N ALA A 478 0.09 26.47 -2.61
CA ALA A 478 0.48 26.34 -4.00
C ALA A 478 -0.59 26.91 -4.95
N LYS A 479 -0.16 27.31 -6.15
CA LYS A 479 -1.06 27.83 -7.19
C LYS A 479 -1.79 26.69 -7.89
N LEU A 480 -2.75 26.08 -7.21
CA LEU A 480 -3.51 24.95 -7.70
C LEU A 480 -4.83 25.39 -8.32
N VAL A 481 -5.27 24.65 -9.33
CA VAL A 481 -6.55 24.85 -10.02
C VAL A 481 -7.25 23.52 -10.25
N LYS A 482 -8.59 23.56 -10.21
CA LYS A 482 -9.40 22.41 -10.59
C LYS A 482 -9.51 22.37 -12.11
N LEU A 483 -9.18 21.23 -12.68
CA LEU A 483 -9.35 20.92 -14.08
C LEU A 483 -10.56 20.00 -14.23
N ASP A 484 -11.61 20.51 -14.84
CA ASP A 484 -12.83 19.75 -15.12
C ASP A 484 -12.80 19.18 -16.54
N ILE A 485 -13.22 17.93 -16.69
CA ILE A 485 -13.37 17.29 -17.99
C ILE A 485 -14.86 17.30 -18.38
N LEU A 486 -15.14 17.81 -19.60
CA LEU A 486 -16.48 17.83 -20.16
C LEU A 486 -16.51 16.90 -21.40
N ILE A 487 -17.47 16.00 -21.40
CA ILE A 487 -17.73 15.11 -22.54
C ILE A 487 -19.09 15.51 -23.13
N ASN A 488 -19.08 15.91 -24.39
CA ASN A 488 -20.27 16.44 -25.07
C ASN A 488 -20.94 17.61 -24.33
N SER A 489 -20.12 18.47 -23.71
CA SER A 489 -20.53 19.63 -22.88
C SER A 489 -21.12 19.30 -21.50
N GLU A 490 -21.18 18.04 -21.12
CA GLU A 490 -21.55 17.59 -19.78
C GLU A 490 -20.29 17.35 -18.95
N LYS A 491 -20.26 17.86 -17.72
CA LYS A 491 -19.14 17.68 -16.81
C LYS A 491 -19.17 16.27 -16.24
N VAL A 492 -18.00 15.60 -16.28
CA VAL A 492 -17.80 14.29 -15.66
C VAL A 492 -17.01 14.46 -14.39
N ASP A 493 -17.70 14.40 -13.25
CA ASP A 493 -17.14 14.65 -11.92
C ASP A 493 -15.99 13.69 -11.55
N ALA A 494 -16.12 12.42 -11.92
CA ALA A 494 -15.13 11.37 -11.68
C ALA A 494 -13.80 11.58 -12.44
N LEU A 495 -13.75 12.47 -13.46
CA LEU A 495 -12.55 12.81 -14.23
C LEU A 495 -11.95 14.17 -13.83
N SER A 496 -12.51 14.85 -12.83
CA SER A 496 -11.97 16.12 -12.35
C SER A 496 -10.68 15.91 -11.56
N VAL A 497 -9.67 16.75 -11.79
CA VAL A 497 -8.37 16.69 -11.09
C VAL A 497 -7.94 18.06 -10.59
N ILE A 498 -7.13 18.11 -9.53
CA ILE A 498 -6.47 19.32 -9.07
C ILE A 498 -5.03 19.28 -9.54
N VAL A 499 -4.59 20.32 -10.24
CA VAL A 499 -3.27 20.40 -10.85
C VAL A 499 -2.63 21.77 -10.59
N HIS A 500 -1.30 21.84 -10.67
CA HIS A 500 -0.61 23.13 -10.61
C HIS A 500 -0.96 23.96 -11.86
N ARG A 501 -1.22 25.26 -11.65
CA ARG A 501 -1.72 26.17 -12.70
C ARG A 501 -0.84 26.21 -13.94
N GLU A 502 0.47 26.16 -13.76
CA GLU A 502 1.43 26.19 -14.87
C GLU A 502 1.35 24.92 -15.74
N ASN A 503 1.03 23.78 -15.15
CA ASN A 503 0.93 22.49 -15.84
C ASN A 503 -0.48 22.20 -16.38
N ALA A 504 -1.48 23.04 -16.01
CA ALA A 504 -2.88 22.77 -16.30
C ALA A 504 -3.18 22.63 -17.79
N GLN A 505 -2.58 23.45 -18.65
CA GLN A 505 -2.80 23.39 -20.10
C GLN A 505 -2.20 22.13 -20.73
N ALA A 506 -0.97 21.77 -20.34
CA ALA A 506 -0.30 20.57 -20.82
C ALA A 506 -1.08 19.32 -20.39
N ARG A 507 -1.46 19.24 -19.10
CA ARG A 507 -2.22 18.14 -18.55
C ARG A 507 -3.63 18.03 -19.15
N GLY A 508 -4.30 19.16 -19.36
CA GLY A 508 -5.61 19.19 -20.02
C GLY A 508 -5.58 18.68 -21.45
N ARG A 509 -4.54 19.01 -22.20
CA ARG A 509 -4.34 18.51 -23.57
C ARG A 509 -4.10 16.99 -23.56
N GLU A 510 -3.19 16.53 -22.74
CA GLU A 510 -2.85 15.13 -22.58
C GLU A 510 -4.09 14.28 -22.24
N LEU A 511 -4.87 14.71 -21.25
CA LEU A 511 -6.10 14.02 -20.85
C LEU A 511 -7.14 13.99 -21.97
N THR A 512 -7.37 15.10 -22.68
CA THR A 512 -8.35 15.14 -23.76
C THR A 512 -7.93 14.29 -24.96
N GLU A 513 -6.63 14.20 -25.29
CA GLU A 513 -6.10 13.34 -26.35
C GLU A 513 -6.26 11.86 -25.99
N ARG A 514 -5.91 11.46 -24.77
CA ARG A 514 -6.10 10.07 -24.31
C ARG A 514 -7.55 9.64 -24.27
N LEU A 515 -8.41 10.46 -23.71
CA LEU A 515 -9.85 10.18 -23.70
C LEU A 515 -10.40 10.07 -25.12
N GLN A 516 -9.83 10.80 -26.09
CA GLN A 516 -10.20 10.67 -27.50
C GLN A 516 -9.87 9.28 -28.07
N ASP A 517 -8.77 8.68 -27.64
CA ASP A 517 -8.35 7.36 -28.11
C ASP A 517 -9.16 6.24 -27.45
N LEU A 518 -9.54 6.40 -26.19
CA LEU A 518 -10.27 5.42 -25.39
C LEU A 518 -11.78 5.43 -25.67
N ILE A 519 -12.38 6.62 -25.87
CA ILE A 519 -13.82 6.71 -26.10
C ILE A 519 -14.17 6.20 -27.51
N PRO A 520 -15.02 5.17 -27.63
CA PRO A 520 -15.37 4.59 -28.91
C PRO A 520 -16.14 5.58 -29.80
N ARG A 521 -15.91 5.49 -31.12
CA ARG A 521 -16.65 6.30 -32.10
C ARG A 521 -18.14 5.98 -32.05
N GLN A 522 -18.95 7.03 -31.88
CA GLN A 522 -20.39 6.93 -31.85
C GLN A 522 -21.02 7.49 -33.13
N MET A 523 -22.36 7.44 -33.24
CA MET A 523 -23.10 7.93 -34.42
C MET A 523 -23.03 9.45 -34.58
N PHE A 524 -22.51 10.18 -33.57
CA PHE A 524 -22.31 11.63 -33.58
C PHE A 524 -20.89 11.98 -33.10
N GLU A 525 -20.46 13.21 -33.30
CA GLU A 525 -19.17 13.70 -32.81
C GLU A 525 -19.22 13.93 -31.32
N VAL A 526 -18.25 13.37 -30.58
CA VAL A 526 -18.09 13.58 -29.14
C VAL A 526 -16.99 14.59 -28.93
N ALA A 527 -17.34 15.74 -28.38
CA ALA A 527 -16.38 16.75 -27.98
C ALA A 527 -15.88 16.45 -26.56
N ILE A 528 -14.58 16.35 -26.37
CA ILE A 528 -13.90 16.19 -25.10
C ILE A 528 -13.18 17.50 -24.81
N GLN A 529 -13.44 18.10 -23.66
CA GLN A 529 -12.92 19.42 -23.32
C GLN A 529 -12.36 19.39 -21.90
N ALA A 530 -11.23 20.07 -21.70
CA ALA A 530 -10.69 20.35 -20.38
C ALA A 530 -10.90 21.84 -20.06
N ALA A 531 -11.43 22.14 -18.89
CA ALA A 531 -11.77 23.51 -18.50
C ALA A 531 -11.32 23.86 -17.07
N ILE A 532 -10.96 25.11 -16.86
CA ILE A 532 -10.75 25.71 -15.54
C ILE A 532 -11.90 26.68 -15.31
N GLY A 533 -12.82 26.32 -14.41
CA GLY A 533 -14.07 27.06 -14.23
C GLY A 533 -14.89 27.08 -15.52
N SER A 534 -15.10 28.25 -16.13
CA SER A 534 -15.82 28.42 -17.39
C SER A 534 -14.89 28.44 -18.64
N GLN A 535 -13.57 28.51 -18.44
CA GLN A 535 -12.62 28.64 -19.54
C GLN A 535 -12.15 27.28 -20.03
N ILE A 536 -12.42 26.97 -21.30
CA ILE A 536 -11.91 25.77 -21.98
C ILE A 536 -10.45 26.03 -22.35
N ILE A 537 -9.54 25.15 -21.88
CA ILE A 537 -8.09 25.26 -22.12
C ILE A 537 -7.56 24.20 -23.10
N ALA A 538 -8.26 23.10 -23.27
CA ALA A 538 -7.93 22.06 -24.25
C ALA A 538 -9.19 21.42 -24.81
N ARG A 539 -9.12 20.89 -26.03
CA ARG A 539 -10.23 20.22 -26.71
C ARG A 539 -9.73 19.18 -27.70
N SER A 540 -10.33 18.01 -27.62
CA SER A 540 -10.19 16.93 -28.61
C SER A 540 -11.59 16.49 -29.09
N THR A 541 -11.67 15.77 -30.21
CA THR A 541 -12.97 15.38 -30.77
C THR A 541 -12.90 13.96 -31.32
N VAL A 542 -13.73 13.07 -30.78
CA VAL A 542 -13.95 11.72 -31.36
C VAL A 542 -14.86 11.86 -32.57
N LYS A 543 -14.36 11.49 -33.75
CA LYS A 543 -15.10 11.60 -35.01
C LYS A 543 -16.25 10.61 -35.03
N ALA A 544 -17.42 11.05 -35.49
CA ALA A 544 -18.58 10.18 -35.66
C ALA A 544 -18.34 9.03 -36.66
N LEU A 545 -18.97 7.88 -36.38
CA LEU A 545 -19.05 6.80 -37.37
C LEU A 545 -19.68 7.34 -38.64
N ARG A 546 -19.02 7.16 -39.79
CA ARG A 546 -19.51 7.58 -41.09
C ARG A 546 -20.07 6.38 -41.86
N LYS A 547 -21.37 6.33 -42.03
CA LYS A 547 -21.97 5.48 -43.04
C LYS A 547 -21.77 6.18 -44.40
N ASN A 548 -21.18 5.50 -45.38
CA ASN A 548 -21.02 6.07 -46.70
C ASN A 548 -22.39 6.09 -47.40
N VAL A 549 -23.16 7.16 -47.16
CA VAL A 549 -24.51 7.34 -47.75
C VAL A 549 -24.47 7.63 -49.25
N ILE A 550 -23.27 7.93 -49.78
CA ILE A 550 -23.05 8.23 -51.20
C ILE A 550 -22.58 7.02 -52.01
N ALA A 551 -22.22 5.90 -51.36
CA ALA A 551 -21.69 4.70 -52.03
C ALA A 551 -22.62 4.11 -53.09
N LYS A 552 -23.94 4.32 -52.96
CA LYS A 552 -24.96 3.86 -53.91
C LYS A 552 -25.39 4.94 -54.92
N CYS A 553 -24.75 6.12 -54.91
CA CYS A 553 -25.05 7.17 -55.86
C CYS A 553 -24.15 7.02 -57.11
N TYR A 554 -24.60 6.20 -58.07
CA TYR A 554 -23.99 6.12 -59.38
C TYR A 554 -24.43 7.33 -60.22
N GLY A 555 -23.45 8.10 -60.75
CA GLY A 555 -23.69 9.25 -61.62
C GLY A 555 -23.50 10.62 -60.93
N GLY A 556 -23.32 11.65 -61.71
CA GLY A 556 -22.88 12.99 -61.33
C GLY A 556 -23.90 13.90 -60.64
N ASP A 557 -24.99 13.37 -60.05
CA ASP A 557 -26.01 14.21 -59.39
C ASP A 557 -25.48 14.79 -58.08
N ILE A 558 -24.84 15.96 -58.21
CA ILE A 558 -24.22 16.73 -57.11
C ILE A 558 -25.29 17.17 -56.11
N THR A 559 -26.49 17.52 -56.60
CA THR A 559 -27.60 18.00 -55.76
C THR A 559 -28.12 16.91 -54.81
N ARG A 560 -28.27 15.68 -55.30
CA ARG A 560 -28.69 14.52 -54.51
C ARG A 560 -27.63 14.14 -53.48
N LYS A 561 -26.34 14.18 -53.85
CA LYS A 561 -25.21 13.94 -52.92
C LYS A 561 -25.20 14.97 -51.79
N LYS A 562 -25.36 16.26 -52.11
CA LYS A 562 -25.42 17.35 -51.14
C LYS A 562 -26.61 17.20 -50.17
N LYS A 563 -27.80 16.89 -50.70
CA LYS A 563 -29.01 16.69 -49.92
C LYS A 563 -28.92 15.47 -48.96
N LEU A 564 -28.27 14.37 -49.39
CA LEU A 564 -28.02 13.20 -48.53
C LEU A 564 -27.02 13.49 -47.42
N LEU A 565 -25.96 14.26 -47.71
CA LEU A 565 -24.99 14.71 -46.69
C LEU A 565 -25.61 15.67 -45.68
N GLU A 566 -26.46 16.60 -46.12
CA GLU A 566 -27.19 17.53 -45.23
C GLU A 566 -28.18 16.78 -44.35
N LYS A 567 -28.91 15.79 -44.87
CA LYS A 567 -29.81 14.94 -44.09
C LYS A 567 -29.04 14.10 -43.05
N GLN A 568 -27.86 13.58 -43.42
CA GLN A 568 -26.98 12.86 -42.49
C GLN A 568 -26.47 13.80 -41.37
N LYS A 569 -26.05 15.02 -41.70
CA LYS A 569 -25.60 16.04 -40.74
C LYS A 569 -26.72 16.42 -39.77
N ALA A 570 -27.94 16.65 -40.27
CA ALA A 570 -29.11 16.94 -39.44
C ALA A 570 -29.50 15.77 -38.52
N GLY A 571 -29.45 14.52 -39.04
CA GLY A 571 -29.65 13.31 -38.25
C GLY A 571 -28.63 13.17 -37.09
N LYS A 572 -27.35 13.40 -37.38
CA LYS A 572 -26.27 13.39 -36.34
C LYS A 572 -26.48 14.49 -35.29
N LYS A 573 -26.94 15.68 -35.70
CA LYS A 573 -27.21 16.77 -34.74
C LYS A 573 -28.36 16.41 -33.79
N ARG A 574 -29.41 15.70 -34.27
CA ARG A 574 -30.52 15.22 -33.43
C ARG A 574 -30.05 14.10 -32.48
N MET A 575 -29.25 13.14 -32.97
CA MET A 575 -28.68 12.07 -32.11
C MET A 575 -27.80 12.62 -31.03
N LYS A 576 -27.02 13.67 -31.27
CA LYS A 576 -26.20 14.34 -30.27
C LYS A 576 -27.04 14.96 -29.13
N GLN A 577 -28.28 15.39 -29.40
CA GLN A 577 -29.17 15.99 -28.38
C GLN A 577 -29.86 14.95 -27.49
N VAL A 578 -29.94 13.67 -27.93
CA VAL A 578 -30.70 12.60 -27.27
C VAL A 578 -29.79 11.48 -26.79
N GLY A 579 -28.61 11.28 -27.42
CA GLY A 579 -27.69 10.18 -27.10
C GLY A 579 -26.80 10.49 -25.91
N ARG A 580 -26.77 9.61 -24.91
CA ARG A 580 -25.74 9.58 -23.89
C ARG A 580 -24.45 9.02 -24.47
N VAL A 581 -23.31 9.54 -24.01
CA VAL A 581 -21.99 9.02 -24.41
C VAL A 581 -21.64 7.89 -23.46
N GLU A 582 -21.40 6.70 -23.99
CA GLU A 582 -20.84 5.59 -23.22
C GLU A 582 -19.35 5.88 -22.98
N ILE A 583 -18.96 5.96 -21.72
CA ILE A 583 -17.58 6.17 -21.28
C ILE A 583 -17.09 4.81 -20.81
N PRO A 584 -16.08 4.20 -21.46
CA PRO A 584 -15.54 2.92 -21.04
C PRO A 584 -14.79 3.06 -19.71
N GLN A 585 -14.65 1.97 -18.98
CA GLN A 585 -14.00 1.92 -17.67
C GLN A 585 -12.55 2.43 -17.73
N GLU A 586 -11.83 2.07 -18.79
CA GLU A 586 -10.45 2.46 -19.02
C GLU A 586 -10.27 3.99 -19.12
N ALA A 587 -11.33 4.71 -19.49
CA ALA A 587 -11.30 6.17 -19.56
C ALA A 587 -11.14 6.82 -18.19
N PHE A 588 -11.66 6.22 -17.12
CA PHE A 588 -11.50 6.73 -15.74
C PHE A 588 -10.09 6.49 -15.22
N LEU A 589 -9.41 5.45 -15.70
CA LEU A 589 -8.02 5.15 -15.40
C LEU A 589 -7.03 5.92 -16.31
N ALA A 590 -7.50 6.54 -17.39
CA ALA A 590 -6.66 7.30 -18.32
C ALA A 590 -5.90 8.46 -17.66
N VAL A 591 -6.43 8.95 -16.54
CA VAL A 591 -5.78 10.00 -15.72
C VAL A 591 -4.50 9.49 -15.06
N LEU A 592 -4.39 8.17 -14.82
CA LEU A 592 -3.24 7.52 -14.18
C LEU A 592 -2.06 7.31 -15.10
N GLN A 593 -2.35 7.02 -16.37
CA GLN A 593 -1.32 6.67 -17.34
C GLN A 593 -0.67 7.93 -17.88
N VAL A 594 0.52 8.29 -17.43
CA VAL A 594 1.38 9.27 -18.07
C VAL A 594 2.18 8.55 -19.17
N ASP A 595 2.18 9.09 -20.39
CA ASP A 595 2.87 8.45 -21.53
C ASP A 595 4.35 8.20 -21.24
N ASN A 596 4.74 6.94 -21.23
CA ASN A 596 6.13 6.50 -21.31
C ASN A 596 6.72 6.63 -22.74
N ASN A 597 6.00 7.29 -23.67
CA ASN A 597 6.41 7.47 -25.06
C ASN A 597 6.68 8.94 -25.38
N LYS A 598 7.84 9.45 -24.93
CA LYS A 598 8.63 10.48 -25.62
C LYS A 598 10.06 10.43 -25.15
#